data_dea905b46d7a7a56139b6fc0e72c9b73
#
_entry.id   dea905b46d7a7a56139b6fc0e72c9b73
#
_cell.length_a   1.000
_cell.length_b   1.000
_cell.length_c   1.000
_cell.angle_alpha   90.00
_cell.angle_beta   90.00
_cell.angle_gamma   90.00
#
_symmetry.space_group_name_H-M   'P 1'
#
loop_
_entity.id
_entity.type
_entity.pdbx_description
1 polymer ?
#
loop_
_entity_poly.entity_id
_entity_poly.type
_entity_poly.pdbx_seq_one_letter_code
_entity_poly.pdbx_strand_id
1 'polypeptide(L)'
;MTKLFKYLKQSWVAIFTILILLALQATTELSLPTYTSNIVNVGIQQSGIENATIKAIRESEMNKLTTFMNDSDKEKVLDNYKLVNKDNLSKEEFNNYKKEYPVIKKESLYVLSTKDKDTIDKLSNILSKPMLIVYNMENSSEDNKISDSMISKMTGQNNMSANMDKSQMAKFMDDNGDFDIFAYINAMPKEQKKEMLSQIDEQFVNLPDAMLGQGAIKFVKAEYKAMGVDIDSIQMNYIFVTGLKMIGITIISVICSITVGFIAARVAATLGKNLRAMTFKKVMNFSKKEISEFSTASLITRSTNDIQQIQQMMVMMLRMVFFAPFMAIGGIIKALSTNLSMSWIIGLGVVCVFGIVLVMFTVVMPRFKILQSLVDRLNLVTREILTGLGVIRAFSNEKFEEDRFDVANKDLTKVNMFVNRMMSCMMPAMMLIMNLISILIVWVGAKNIDLGNMQVGDMMAFIQYTMQIVMSFLMISMVSVMMPRAAVSANRIDEVLTTDISIKEVDKVEEFNDNKKGLVEFKNVSFQYPDADEKILHDISFTAKP
;
A
#
# COMPACT_ATOMS: atom_id res chain seq x y z
N MET A 1 -23.19 14.02 -8.15
CA MET A 1 -21.95 14.16 -7.37
C MET A 1 -21.13 15.40 -7.73
N THR A 2 -20.90 15.71 -9.00
CA THR A 2 -20.16 16.94 -9.42
C THR A 2 -20.78 18.22 -8.84
N LYS A 3 -22.11 18.29 -8.68
CA LYS A 3 -22.81 19.42 -8.08
C LYS A 3 -22.44 19.65 -6.60
N LEU A 4 -22.09 18.60 -5.84
CA LEU A 4 -21.69 18.72 -4.44
C LEU A 4 -20.29 19.33 -4.26
N PHE A 5 -19.40 19.20 -5.25
CA PHE A 5 -18.08 19.84 -5.20
C PHE A 5 -18.15 21.37 -5.10
N LYS A 6 -19.25 21.98 -5.60
CA LYS A 6 -19.48 23.42 -5.44
C LYS A 6 -19.54 23.83 -3.96
N TYR A 7 -20.12 22.98 -3.11
CA TYR A 7 -20.26 23.24 -1.67
C TYR A 7 -19.02 22.89 -0.85
N LEU A 8 -18.05 22.15 -1.45
CA LEU A 8 -16.75 21.84 -0.84
C LEU A 8 -15.69 22.93 -1.05
N LYS A 9 -15.99 23.93 -1.90
CA LYS A 9 -15.05 25.02 -2.21
C LYS A 9 -14.54 25.74 -0.94
N GLN A 10 -15.34 25.82 0.11
CA GLN A 10 -14.94 26.42 1.40
C GLN A 10 -13.94 25.54 2.19
N SER A 11 -13.84 24.25 1.89
CA SER A 11 -13.00 23.28 2.63
C SER A 11 -11.79 22.81 1.80
N TRP A 12 -11.41 23.52 0.74
CA TRP A 12 -10.35 23.09 -0.17
C TRP A 12 -8.99 22.89 0.52
N VAL A 13 -8.66 23.75 1.51
CA VAL A 13 -7.43 23.63 2.31
C VAL A 13 -7.44 22.31 3.11
N ALA A 14 -8.57 21.99 3.74
CA ALA A 14 -8.71 20.75 4.50
C ALA A 14 -8.59 19.51 3.58
N ILE A 15 -9.19 19.55 2.39
CA ILE A 15 -9.09 18.46 1.39
C ILE A 15 -7.64 18.30 0.92
N PHE A 16 -6.94 19.39 0.63
CA PHE A 16 -5.54 19.35 0.24
C PHE A 16 -4.64 18.78 1.36
N THR A 17 -4.89 19.19 2.61
CA THR A 17 -4.21 18.62 3.78
C THR A 17 -4.46 17.11 3.90
N ILE A 18 -5.71 16.65 3.69
CA ILE A 18 -6.05 15.22 3.65
C ILE A 18 -5.21 14.50 2.58
N LEU A 19 -5.11 15.02 1.37
CA LEU A 19 -4.36 14.40 0.28
C LEU A 19 -2.87 14.25 0.63
N ILE A 20 -2.25 15.27 1.22
CA ILE A 20 -0.85 15.19 1.67
C ILE A 20 -0.68 14.13 2.77
N LEU A 21 -1.56 14.13 3.76
CA LEU A 21 -1.51 13.14 4.85
C LEU A 21 -1.76 11.72 4.36
N LEU A 22 -2.66 11.52 3.39
CA LEU A 22 -2.91 10.21 2.77
C LEU A 22 -1.70 9.75 1.95
N ALA A 23 -1.03 10.64 1.23
CA ALA A 23 0.21 10.31 0.52
C ALA A 23 1.32 9.92 1.51
N LEU A 24 1.47 10.65 2.61
CA LEU A 24 2.42 10.33 3.68
C LEU A 24 2.05 8.99 4.35
N GLN A 25 0.78 8.76 4.67
CA GLN A 25 0.31 7.49 5.22
C GLN A 25 0.60 6.33 4.27
N ALA A 26 0.31 6.47 2.97
CA ALA A 26 0.58 5.43 1.99
C ALA A 26 2.09 5.13 1.87
N THR A 27 2.95 6.14 1.85
CA THR A 27 4.41 5.93 1.80
C THR A 27 4.94 5.24 3.04
N THR A 28 4.43 5.57 4.23
CA THR A 28 4.82 4.91 5.48
C THR A 28 4.34 3.45 5.52
N GLU A 29 3.09 3.16 5.15
CA GLU A 29 2.55 1.80 5.09
C GLU A 29 3.27 0.92 4.04
N LEU A 30 3.59 1.48 2.87
CA LEU A 30 4.35 0.80 1.81
C LEU A 30 5.84 0.61 2.16
N SER A 31 6.35 1.27 3.17
CA SER A 31 7.71 1.04 3.65
C SER A 31 7.82 -0.16 4.59
N LEU A 32 6.75 -0.55 5.28
CA LEU A 32 6.77 -1.67 6.24
C LEU A 32 7.19 -3.01 5.61
N PRO A 33 6.68 -3.42 4.42
CA PRO A 33 7.15 -4.64 3.77
C PRO A 33 8.65 -4.62 3.45
N THR A 34 9.22 -3.46 3.06
CA THR A 34 10.66 -3.31 2.84
C THR A 34 11.46 -3.58 4.13
N TYR A 35 11.03 -3.01 5.26
CA TYR A 35 11.71 -3.27 6.54
C TYR A 35 11.55 -4.72 7.00
N THR A 36 10.40 -5.35 6.73
CA THR A 36 10.21 -6.79 7.00
C THR A 36 11.17 -7.62 6.15
N SER A 37 11.31 -7.30 4.85
CA SER A 37 12.31 -7.92 3.98
C SER A 37 13.73 -7.76 4.54
N ASN A 38 14.10 -6.55 4.97
CA ASN A 38 15.42 -6.28 5.54
C ASN A 38 15.70 -7.07 6.82
N ILE A 39 14.69 -7.23 7.70
CA ILE A 39 14.84 -8.07 8.90
C ILE A 39 15.12 -9.52 8.50
N VAL A 40 14.42 -10.05 7.50
CA VAL A 40 14.61 -11.43 7.05
C VAL A 40 15.93 -11.59 6.31
N ASN A 41 16.20 -10.77 5.31
CA ASN A 41 17.39 -10.89 4.46
C ASN A 41 18.66 -10.52 5.24
N VAL A 42 18.72 -9.30 5.75
CA VAL A 42 19.93 -8.80 6.44
C VAL A 42 19.98 -9.28 7.89
N GLY A 43 18.87 -9.13 8.63
CA GLY A 43 18.84 -9.47 10.05
C GLY A 43 19.03 -10.97 10.29
N ILE A 44 18.23 -11.83 9.63
CA ILE A 44 18.23 -13.27 9.90
C ILE A 44 19.23 -14.00 9.00
N GLN A 45 19.15 -13.86 7.68
CA GLN A 45 19.98 -14.63 6.76
C GLN A 45 21.45 -14.18 6.76
N GLN A 46 21.66 -12.86 6.84
CA GLN A 46 23.01 -12.26 6.78
C GLN A 46 23.55 -11.88 8.17
N SER A 47 22.88 -12.30 9.26
CA SER A 47 23.31 -12.06 10.64
C SER A 47 23.60 -10.59 10.97
N GLY A 48 22.80 -9.66 10.40
CA GLY A 48 22.92 -8.22 10.62
C GLY A 48 23.99 -7.52 9.78
N ILE A 49 24.63 -8.22 8.83
CA ILE A 49 25.66 -7.68 7.94
C ILE A 49 24.98 -7.13 6.69
N GLU A 50 25.03 -5.81 6.49
CA GLU A 50 24.26 -5.12 5.43
C GLU A 50 24.87 -5.29 4.02
N ASN A 51 26.21 -5.33 3.93
CA ASN A 51 26.93 -5.38 2.65
C ASN A 51 28.31 -6.06 2.80
N ALA A 52 28.99 -6.30 1.68
CA ALA A 52 30.30 -6.93 1.65
C ALA A 52 31.44 -6.01 2.13
N THR A 53 31.21 -4.72 2.38
CA THR A 53 32.25 -3.82 2.90
C THR A 53 32.44 -4.09 4.39
N ILE A 54 33.45 -4.90 4.71
CA ILE A 54 33.78 -5.28 6.08
C ILE A 54 34.35 -4.08 6.84
N LYS A 55 33.96 -3.86 8.10
CA LYS A 55 34.45 -2.74 8.90
C LYS A 55 35.91 -2.90 9.34
N ALA A 56 36.30 -4.11 9.60
CA ALA A 56 37.69 -4.47 9.91
C ALA A 56 37.95 -5.86 9.34
N ILE A 57 39.17 -6.09 8.85
CA ILE A 57 39.61 -7.36 8.27
C ILE A 57 41.09 -7.60 8.65
N ARG A 58 41.46 -8.85 8.87
CA ARG A 58 42.85 -9.23 9.14
C ARG A 58 43.75 -8.90 7.94
N GLU A 59 45.00 -8.52 8.20
CA GLU A 59 45.97 -8.21 7.16
C GLU A 59 46.21 -9.42 6.25
N SER A 60 46.28 -10.63 6.80
CA SER A 60 46.40 -11.88 6.04
C SER A 60 45.25 -12.05 5.03
N GLU A 61 44.00 -11.84 5.45
CA GLU A 61 42.84 -11.99 4.60
C GLU A 61 42.73 -10.87 3.56
N MET A 62 43.05 -9.62 3.91
CA MET A 62 43.09 -8.51 2.95
C MET A 62 44.09 -8.81 1.82
N ASN A 63 45.24 -9.39 2.15
CA ASN A 63 46.24 -9.79 1.17
C ASN A 63 45.70 -10.89 0.22
N LYS A 64 44.96 -11.86 0.72
CA LYS A 64 44.27 -12.87 -0.11
C LYS A 64 43.25 -12.24 -1.04
N LEU A 65 42.41 -11.33 -0.54
CA LEU A 65 41.41 -10.62 -1.36
C LEU A 65 42.05 -9.81 -2.47
N THR A 66 43.10 -9.06 -2.16
CA THR A 66 43.80 -8.22 -3.14
C THR A 66 44.48 -9.02 -4.23
N THR A 67 44.75 -10.32 -4.00
CA THR A 67 45.30 -11.25 -5.01
C THR A 67 44.33 -11.42 -6.19
N PHE A 68 43.02 -11.34 -5.95
CA PHE A 68 41.97 -11.49 -6.97
C PHE A 68 41.41 -10.16 -7.48
N MET A 69 42.07 -9.04 -7.21
CA MET A 69 41.70 -7.71 -7.70
C MET A 69 42.65 -7.25 -8.81
N ASN A 70 42.13 -6.42 -9.72
CA ASN A 70 42.96 -5.66 -10.63
C ASN A 70 43.66 -4.50 -9.89
N ASP A 71 44.71 -3.93 -10.46
CA ASP A 71 45.54 -2.89 -9.82
C ASP A 71 44.70 -1.64 -9.43
N SER A 72 43.74 -1.23 -10.28
CA SER A 72 42.87 -0.08 -10.00
C SER A 72 41.89 -0.32 -8.83
N ASP A 73 41.32 -1.51 -8.73
CA ASP A 73 40.37 -1.84 -7.66
C ASP A 73 41.12 -2.09 -6.35
N LYS A 74 42.33 -2.68 -6.41
CA LYS A 74 43.19 -2.82 -5.26
C LYS A 74 43.57 -1.46 -4.65
N GLU A 75 43.95 -0.48 -5.47
CA GLU A 75 44.25 0.88 -5.02
C GLU A 75 43.04 1.51 -4.34
N LYS A 76 41.86 1.47 -4.97
CA LYS A 76 40.60 2.01 -4.40
C LYS A 76 40.26 1.36 -3.05
N VAL A 77 40.46 0.06 -2.89
CA VAL A 77 40.18 -0.63 -1.63
C VAL A 77 41.19 -0.20 -0.58
N LEU A 78 42.48 -0.24 -0.86
CA LEU A 78 43.51 0.09 0.11
C LEU A 78 43.49 1.55 0.56
N ASP A 79 43.11 2.50 -0.31
CA ASP A 79 42.97 3.92 0.03
C ASP A 79 41.84 4.17 1.03
N ASN A 80 40.83 3.31 1.07
CA ASN A 80 39.72 3.42 1.97
C ASN A 80 39.82 2.59 3.24
N TYR A 81 40.96 1.84 3.41
CA TYR A 81 41.26 1.08 4.61
C TYR A 81 42.57 1.56 5.23
N LYS A 82 42.57 1.69 6.54
CA LYS A 82 43.77 2.08 7.32
C LYS A 82 44.33 0.86 8.03
N LEU A 83 45.62 0.59 7.84
CA LEU A 83 46.31 -0.46 8.60
C LEU A 83 46.48 -0.01 10.05
N VAL A 84 46.04 -0.82 10.97
CA VAL A 84 46.01 -0.57 12.40
C VAL A 84 46.71 -1.73 13.11
N ASN A 85 47.75 -1.40 13.88
CA ASN A 85 48.51 -2.35 14.68
C ASN A 85 48.83 -1.75 16.05
N LYS A 86 49.46 -2.55 16.91
CA LYS A 86 49.81 -2.13 18.27
C LYS A 86 50.76 -0.93 18.28
N ASP A 87 51.60 -0.77 17.25
CA ASP A 87 52.64 0.24 17.19
C ASP A 87 52.16 1.59 16.67
N ASN A 88 51.04 1.59 15.91
CA ASN A 88 50.46 2.77 15.26
C ASN A 88 49.29 3.41 16.06
N LEU A 89 48.89 2.82 17.19
CA LEU A 89 47.77 3.26 17.99
C LEU A 89 48.18 3.80 19.36
N SER A 90 47.38 4.77 19.86
CA SER A 90 47.45 5.14 21.29
C SER A 90 46.93 3.98 22.16
N LYS A 91 47.35 3.94 23.43
CA LYS A 91 46.91 2.91 24.39
C LYS A 91 45.35 2.86 24.54
N GLU A 92 44.71 3.99 24.43
CA GLU A 92 43.23 4.10 24.56
C GLU A 92 42.55 3.54 23.30
N GLU A 93 43.00 3.93 22.11
CA GLU A 93 42.50 3.41 20.83
C GLU A 93 42.72 1.91 20.71
N PHE A 94 43.93 1.43 21.08
CA PHE A 94 44.21 -0.01 21.07
C PHE A 94 43.25 -0.79 22.00
N ASN A 95 42.93 -0.26 23.18
CA ASN A 95 42.00 -0.92 24.10
C ASN A 95 40.56 -0.94 23.55
N ASN A 96 40.15 0.07 22.80
CA ASN A 96 38.87 0.12 22.15
C ASN A 96 38.78 -0.91 21.01
N TYR A 97 39.77 -0.94 20.12
CA TYR A 97 39.83 -1.96 19.05
C TYR A 97 39.95 -3.39 19.60
N LYS A 98 40.67 -3.59 20.71
CA LYS A 98 40.76 -4.89 21.37
C LYS A 98 39.46 -5.40 21.95
N LYS A 99 38.57 -4.51 22.37
CA LYS A 99 37.19 -4.88 22.79
C LYS A 99 36.35 -5.31 21.61
N GLU A 100 36.46 -4.59 20.51
CA GLU A 100 35.64 -4.82 19.32
C GLU A 100 36.22 -5.98 18.47
N TYR A 101 37.55 -6.05 18.34
CA TYR A 101 38.28 -7.04 17.54
C TYR A 101 39.41 -7.68 18.37
N PRO A 102 39.12 -8.73 19.14
CA PRO A 102 40.11 -9.37 20.03
C PRO A 102 41.40 -9.85 19.34
N VAL A 103 41.32 -10.17 18.04
CA VAL A 103 42.46 -10.68 17.23
C VAL A 103 43.57 -9.65 17.03
N ILE A 104 43.35 -8.34 17.23
CA ILE A 104 44.35 -7.28 17.09
C ILE A 104 45.60 -7.49 17.98
N LYS A 105 45.51 -8.37 18.99
CA LYS A 105 46.65 -8.77 19.81
C LYS A 105 47.66 -9.65 19.06
N LYS A 106 47.24 -10.35 18.03
CA LYS A 106 47.99 -11.35 17.30
C LYS A 106 48.37 -10.89 15.90
N GLU A 107 47.51 -10.12 15.25
CA GLU A 107 47.65 -9.73 13.85
C GLU A 107 47.16 -8.29 13.63
N SER A 108 47.75 -7.58 12.65
CA SER A 108 47.31 -6.25 12.21
C SER A 108 45.98 -6.33 11.51
N LEU A 109 45.21 -5.23 11.59
CA LEU A 109 43.90 -5.12 10.96
C LEU A 109 43.86 -3.97 9.95
N TYR A 110 43.20 -4.18 8.84
CA TYR A 110 42.72 -3.11 7.97
C TYR A 110 41.34 -2.65 8.44
N VAL A 111 41.20 -1.40 8.83
CA VAL A 111 39.94 -0.80 9.32
C VAL A 111 39.42 0.22 8.31
N LEU A 112 38.15 0.12 7.99
CA LEU A 112 37.46 1.03 7.06
C LEU A 112 37.51 2.48 7.57
N SER A 113 38.03 3.39 6.75
CA SER A 113 38.24 4.80 7.10
C SER A 113 37.07 5.69 6.69
N THR A 114 36.29 5.28 5.68
CA THR A 114 35.15 6.07 5.15
C THR A 114 33.84 5.73 5.82
N LYS A 115 32.96 6.75 5.94
CA LYS A 115 31.55 6.61 6.37
C LYS A 115 30.58 7.00 5.25
N ASP A 116 31.10 7.40 4.10
CA ASP A 116 30.28 7.77 2.96
C ASP A 116 29.61 6.54 2.35
N LYS A 117 28.26 6.59 2.27
CA LYS A 117 27.46 5.46 1.85
C LYS A 117 27.71 5.07 0.39
N ASP A 118 27.86 6.06 -0.50
CA ASP A 118 28.09 5.79 -1.92
C ASP A 118 29.47 5.12 -2.14
N THR A 119 30.47 5.48 -1.35
CA THR A 119 31.78 4.86 -1.37
C THR A 119 31.74 3.44 -0.80
N ILE A 120 30.99 3.23 0.29
CA ILE A 120 30.77 1.90 0.89
C ILE A 120 30.10 0.95 -0.10
N ASP A 121 29.06 1.42 -0.80
CA ASP A 121 28.34 0.61 -1.79
C ASP A 121 29.25 0.25 -3.00
N LYS A 122 30.10 1.18 -3.45
CA LYS A 122 31.11 0.91 -4.51
C LYS A 122 32.15 -0.12 -4.03
N LEU A 123 32.67 0.02 -2.82
CA LEU A 123 33.59 -0.93 -2.22
C LEU A 123 32.96 -2.33 -2.05
N SER A 124 31.69 -2.38 -1.66
CA SER A 124 30.94 -3.63 -1.56
C SER A 124 30.89 -4.38 -2.89
N ASN A 125 30.64 -3.67 -3.98
CA ASN A 125 30.63 -4.27 -5.32
C ASN A 125 32.02 -4.80 -5.73
N ILE A 126 33.09 -4.07 -5.41
CA ILE A 126 34.47 -4.49 -5.70
C ILE A 126 34.87 -5.71 -4.85
N LEU A 127 34.52 -5.71 -3.57
CA LEU A 127 34.89 -6.74 -2.60
C LEU A 127 34.10 -8.04 -2.75
N SER A 128 32.86 -7.98 -3.24
CA SER A 128 31.92 -9.12 -3.26
C SER A 128 32.47 -10.33 -3.98
N LYS A 129 33.10 -10.14 -5.13
CA LYS A 129 33.63 -11.21 -5.95
C LYS A 129 34.92 -11.83 -5.34
N PRO A 130 35.98 -11.06 -4.99
CA PRO A 130 37.14 -11.60 -4.29
C PRO A 130 36.78 -12.36 -3.01
N MET A 131 35.85 -11.84 -2.21
CA MET A 131 35.39 -12.49 -0.99
C MET A 131 34.74 -13.84 -1.24
N LEU A 132 33.86 -13.93 -2.28
CA LEU A 132 33.24 -15.20 -2.65
C LEU A 132 34.30 -16.24 -3.10
N ILE A 133 35.29 -15.80 -3.88
CA ILE A 133 36.40 -16.68 -4.34
C ILE A 133 37.20 -17.20 -3.16
N VAL A 134 37.67 -16.31 -2.29
CA VAL A 134 38.51 -16.70 -1.12
C VAL A 134 37.71 -17.60 -0.18
N TYR A 135 36.41 -17.27 0.10
CA TYR A 135 35.58 -18.11 0.94
C TYR A 135 35.40 -19.52 0.40
N ASN A 136 35.18 -19.67 -0.91
CA ASN A 136 35.04 -20.99 -1.53
C ASN A 136 36.35 -21.76 -1.55
N MET A 137 37.49 -21.09 -1.71
CA MET A 137 38.80 -21.74 -1.67
C MET A 137 39.20 -22.25 -0.28
N GLU A 138 38.81 -21.53 0.76
CA GLU A 138 39.14 -21.91 2.15
C GLU A 138 38.20 -22.96 2.73
N ASN A 139 36.94 -22.99 2.24
CA ASN A 139 35.88 -23.87 2.74
C ASN A 139 35.53 -24.97 1.74
N SER A 140 36.47 -25.46 0.96
CA SER A 140 36.32 -26.61 0.04
C SER A 140 36.23 -27.93 0.80
N SER A 141 35.13 -28.15 1.52
CA SER A 141 34.70 -29.42 2.06
C SER A 141 33.53 -29.98 1.27
N GLU A 142 33.44 -31.28 1.17
CA GLU A 142 32.65 -32.21 0.32
C GLU A 142 31.27 -31.80 -0.23
N ASP A 143 30.66 -30.70 0.20
CA ASP A 143 29.31 -30.26 -0.20
C ASP A 143 29.23 -29.17 -1.29
N ASN A 144 30.36 -28.61 -1.75
CA ASN A 144 30.37 -27.49 -2.69
C ASN A 144 30.84 -27.89 -4.11
N LYS A 145 29.93 -28.44 -4.93
CA LYS A 145 30.17 -28.76 -6.36
C LYS A 145 30.67 -27.56 -7.21
N ILE A 146 30.43 -26.33 -6.76
CA ILE A 146 30.92 -25.10 -7.42
C ILE A 146 32.42 -24.92 -7.13
N SER A 147 32.85 -25.21 -5.90
CA SER A 147 34.25 -25.13 -5.44
C SER A 147 35.12 -26.11 -6.22
N ASP A 148 34.72 -27.37 -6.31
CA ASP A 148 35.49 -28.42 -6.99
C ASP A 148 35.63 -28.18 -8.49
N SER A 149 34.55 -27.68 -9.13
CA SER A 149 34.62 -27.33 -10.56
C SER A 149 35.42 -26.06 -10.84
N MET A 150 35.47 -25.09 -9.89
CA MET A 150 36.30 -23.90 -9.97
C MET A 150 37.77 -24.24 -9.68
N ILE A 151 38.03 -24.95 -8.60
CA ILE A 151 39.41 -25.37 -8.25
C ILE A 151 39.97 -26.28 -9.33
N SER A 152 39.22 -27.24 -9.85
CA SER A 152 39.67 -28.13 -10.92
C SER A 152 39.92 -27.41 -12.25
N LYS A 153 39.14 -26.37 -12.56
CA LYS A 153 39.38 -25.51 -13.74
C LYS A 153 40.50 -24.52 -13.52
N MET A 154 40.62 -23.94 -12.30
CA MET A 154 41.75 -23.04 -11.93
C MET A 154 43.09 -23.76 -11.82
N THR A 155 43.06 -24.97 -11.30
CA THR A 155 44.27 -25.80 -11.20
C THR A 155 44.57 -26.60 -12.47
N GLY A 156 43.67 -26.54 -13.48
CA GLY A 156 43.86 -27.25 -14.74
C GLY A 156 44.07 -28.73 -14.53
N GLN A 157 43.14 -29.42 -13.85
CA GLN A 157 43.31 -30.82 -13.40
C GLN A 157 43.77 -31.81 -14.50
N ASN A 158 43.80 -31.36 -15.77
CA ASN A 158 44.36 -32.12 -16.85
C ASN A 158 45.80 -31.74 -17.24
N ASN A 159 46.36 -30.61 -16.72
CA ASN A 159 47.67 -30.14 -17.15
C ASN A 159 48.63 -29.64 -16.03
N MET A 160 48.16 -29.31 -14.82
CA MET A 160 49.02 -28.74 -13.79
C MET A 160 49.79 -29.81 -13.00
N SER A 161 49.13 -30.92 -12.67
CA SER A 161 49.81 -32.05 -11.99
C SER A 161 50.82 -32.75 -12.87
N ALA A 162 50.76 -32.61 -14.21
CA ALA A 162 51.65 -33.27 -15.15
C ALA A 162 52.91 -32.48 -15.47
N ASN A 163 52.95 -31.15 -15.22
CA ASN A 163 54.08 -30.28 -15.62
C ASN A 163 54.81 -29.58 -14.46
N MET A 164 54.40 -29.75 -13.20
CA MET A 164 55.13 -29.20 -12.06
C MET A 164 56.15 -30.20 -11.51
N ASP A 165 57.41 -29.76 -11.49
CA ASP A 165 58.47 -30.51 -10.86
C ASP A 165 58.23 -30.55 -9.33
N LYS A 166 58.36 -31.73 -8.69
CA LYS A 166 58.20 -31.92 -7.23
C LYS A 166 58.98 -30.92 -6.37
N SER A 167 60.08 -30.41 -6.91
CA SER A 167 60.92 -29.39 -6.26
C SER A 167 60.28 -27.97 -6.27
N GLN A 168 59.38 -27.67 -7.21
CA GLN A 168 58.64 -26.41 -7.28
C GLN A 168 57.40 -26.43 -6.39
N MET A 169 56.74 -27.59 -6.27
CA MET A 169 55.62 -27.78 -5.34
C MET A 169 56.03 -27.59 -3.88
N ALA A 170 57.19 -28.08 -3.51
CA ALA A 170 57.73 -27.96 -2.15
C ALA A 170 57.99 -26.51 -1.68
N LYS A 171 58.08 -25.54 -2.61
CA LYS A 171 58.24 -24.11 -2.28
C LYS A 171 56.96 -23.41 -1.86
N PHE A 172 55.80 -24.00 -2.14
CA PHE A 172 54.47 -23.46 -1.86
C PHE A 172 53.67 -24.35 -0.91
N MET A 173 54.36 -25.21 -0.13
CA MET A 173 53.77 -25.94 0.98
C MET A 173 53.84 -25.09 2.25
N ASP A 174 52.71 -25.04 2.99
CA ASP A 174 52.65 -24.42 4.31
C ASP A 174 53.37 -25.27 5.38
N ASP A 175 53.44 -24.76 6.62
CA ASP A 175 54.04 -25.47 7.75
C ASP A 175 53.36 -26.81 8.10
N ASN A 176 52.15 -27.06 7.61
CA ASN A 176 51.37 -28.28 7.79
C ASN A 176 51.54 -29.27 6.62
N GLY A 177 52.24 -28.87 5.56
CA GLY A 177 52.43 -29.68 4.36
C GLY A 177 51.31 -29.57 3.33
N ASP A 178 50.40 -28.62 3.48
CA ASP A 178 49.35 -28.31 2.53
C ASP A 178 49.80 -27.29 1.49
N PHE A 179 49.25 -27.37 0.26
CA PHE A 179 49.65 -26.49 -0.84
C PHE A 179 49.00 -25.10 -0.70
N ASP A 180 49.84 -24.06 -0.44
CA ASP A 180 49.37 -22.66 -0.39
C ASP A 180 49.13 -22.09 -1.79
N ILE A 181 47.85 -22.17 -2.21
CA ILE A 181 47.40 -21.69 -3.52
C ILE A 181 47.55 -20.16 -3.68
N PHE A 182 47.43 -19.39 -2.57
CA PHE A 182 47.57 -17.93 -2.60
C PHE A 182 49.00 -17.49 -2.81
N ALA A 183 49.95 -18.14 -2.13
CA ALA A 183 51.39 -17.93 -2.35
C ALA A 183 51.79 -18.26 -3.80
N TYR A 184 51.23 -19.34 -4.35
CA TYR A 184 51.45 -19.73 -5.75
C TYR A 184 50.92 -18.68 -6.74
N ILE A 185 49.65 -18.23 -6.60
CA ILE A 185 49.04 -17.20 -7.47
C ILE A 185 49.81 -15.87 -7.39
N ASN A 186 50.30 -15.50 -6.21
CA ASN A 186 51.11 -14.29 -6.04
C ASN A 186 52.51 -14.38 -6.66
N ALA A 187 53.07 -15.57 -6.80
CA ALA A 187 54.33 -15.82 -7.46
C ALA A 187 54.21 -15.93 -9.00
N MET A 188 53.02 -15.98 -9.55
CA MET A 188 52.77 -16.05 -10.99
C MET A 188 53.26 -14.80 -11.73
N PRO A 189 53.73 -14.92 -12.98
CA PRO A 189 54.00 -13.79 -13.86
C PRO A 189 52.73 -12.95 -14.09
N LYS A 190 52.88 -11.61 -14.16
CA LYS A 190 51.75 -10.67 -14.29
C LYS A 190 50.81 -11.00 -15.45
N GLU A 191 51.33 -11.45 -16.57
CA GLU A 191 50.51 -11.81 -17.76
C GLU A 191 49.64 -13.04 -17.47
N GLN A 192 50.20 -14.10 -16.87
CA GLN A 192 49.45 -15.31 -16.52
C GLN A 192 48.38 -15.03 -15.45
N LYS A 193 48.71 -14.18 -14.46
CA LYS A 193 47.76 -13.75 -13.43
C LYS A 193 46.60 -12.96 -14.05
N LYS A 194 46.88 -12.08 -15.01
CA LYS A 194 45.84 -11.29 -15.73
C LYS A 194 44.92 -12.18 -16.56
N GLU A 195 45.47 -13.18 -17.26
CA GLU A 195 44.69 -14.15 -18.04
C GLU A 195 43.81 -14.99 -17.11
N MET A 196 44.32 -15.47 -15.99
CA MET A 196 43.55 -16.19 -14.98
C MET A 196 42.39 -15.34 -14.41
N LEU A 197 42.66 -14.08 -14.04
CA LEU A 197 41.63 -13.16 -13.56
C LEU A 197 40.55 -12.92 -14.62
N SER A 198 40.92 -12.80 -15.90
CA SER A 198 39.96 -12.67 -17.02
C SER A 198 39.05 -13.89 -17.17
N GLN A 199 39.64 -15.11 -17.07
CA GLN A 199 38.84 -16.35 -17.11
C GLN A 199 37.89 -16.49 -15.91
N ILE A 200 38.33 -16.06 -14.74
CA ILE A 200 37.49 -15.97 -13.55
C ILE A 200 36.37 -14.96 -13.80
N ASP A 201 36.69 -13.79 -14.36
CA ASP A 201 35.70 -12.76 -14.65
C ASP A 201 34.58 -13.26 -15.57
N GLU A 202 34.90 -14.00 -16.62
CA GLU A 202 33.93 -14.60 -17.53
C GLU A 202 32.95 -15.56 -16.82
N GLN A 203 33.41 -16.31 -15.81
CA GLN A 203 32.54 -17.22 -15.05
C GLN A 203 31.54 -16.48 -14.15
N PHE A 204 31.96 -15.31 -13.64
CA PHE A 204 31.14 -14.50 -12.72
C PHE A 204 30.18 -13.53 -13.45
N VAL A 205 30.39 -13.26 -14.76
CA VAL A 205 29.53 -12.37 -15.56
C VAL A 205 28.05 -12.81 -15.56
N ASN A 206 27.79 -14.10 -15.50
CA ASN A 206 26.45 -14.67 -15.52
C ASN A 206 25.83 -14.89 -14.12
N LEU A 207 26.56 -14.60 -13.04
CA LEU A 207 26.02 -14.75 -11.68
C LEU A 207 25.26 -13.49 -11.27
N PRO A 208 24.04 -13.65 -10.73
CA PRO A 208 23.27 -12.53 -10.21
C PRO A 208 23.99 -11.81 -9.06
N ASP A 209 23.91 -10.47 -9.01
CA ASP A 209 24.52 -9.64 -7.97
C ASP A 209 24.12 -10.06 -6.55
N ALA A 210 22.85 -10.51 -6.38
CA ALA A 210 22.38 -11.00 -5.10
C ALA A 210 23.14 -12.26 -4.63
N MET A 211 23.55 -13.13 -5.54
CA MET A 211 24.31 -14.34 -5.23
C MET A 211 25.76 -14.01 -4.86
N LEU A 212 26.37 -13.06 -5.57
CA LEU A 212 27.71 -12.53 -5.25
C LEU A 212 27.71 -11.88 -3.85
N GLY A 213 26.71 -11.03 -3.56
CA GLY A 213 26.55 -10.39 -2.27
C GLY A 213 26.36 -11.39 -1.12
N GLN A 214 25.52 -12.41 -1.28
CA GLN A 214 25.31 -13.43 -0.26
C GLN A 214 26.58 -14.25 0.02
N GLY A 215 27.34 -14.59 -1.03
CA GLY A 215 28.62 -15.29 -0.88
C GLY A 215 29.67 -14.46 -0.15
N ALA A 216 29.75 -13.17 -0.49
CA ALA A 216 30.64 -12.23 0.20
C ALA A 216 30.30 -12.08 1.68
N ILE A 217 29.01 -12.04 2.02
CA ILE A 217 28.58 -11.94 3.43
C ILE A 217 28.95 -13.21 4.23
N LYS A 218 28.95 -14.38 3.59
CA LYS A 218 29.44 -15.61 4.25
C LYS A 218 30.94 -15.45 4.64
N PHE A 219 31.75 -14.87 3.76
CA PHE A 219 33.14 -14.54 4.06
C PHE A 219 33.23 -13.54 5.22
N VAL A 220 32.49 -12.41 5.17
CA VAL A 220 32.49 -11.41 6.24
C VAL A 220 32.09 -12.02 7.58
N LYS A 221 31.11 -12.91 7.59
CA LYS A 221 30.67 -13.64 8.79
C LYS A 221 31.78 -14.56 9.32
N ALA A 222 32.45 -15.31 8.45
CA ALA A 222 33.55 -16.19 8.83
C ALA A 222 34.72 -15.38 9.40
N GLU A 223 35.07 -14.26 8.77
CA GLU A 223 36.12 -13.37 9.20
C GLU A 223 35.84 -12.72 10.55
N TYR A 224 34.62 -12.21 10.78
CA TYR A 224 34.19 -11.68 12.09
C TYR A 224 34.27 -12.75 13.18
N LYS A 225 33.88 -13.98 12.88
CA LYS A 225 34.04 -15.10 13.82
C LYS A 225 35.48 -15.40 14.13
N ALA A 226 36.36 -15.38 13.13
CA ALA A 226 37.82 -15.59 13.29
C ALA A 226 38.45 -14.44 14.09
N MET A 227 37.97 -13.22 13.94
CA MET A 227 38.41 -12.06 14.72
C MET A 227 37.90 -12.06 16.17
N GLY A 228 36.97 -12.96 16.53
CA GLY A 228 36.33 -13.03 17.85
C GLY A 228 35.24 -11.97 18.09
N VAL A 229 34.65 -11.47 17.01
CA VAL A 229 33.52 -10.55 17.08
C VAL A 229 32.26 -11.32 17.41
N ASP A 230 31.40 -10.78 18.29
CA ASP A 230 30.12 -11.34 18.65
C ASP A 230 29.06 -11.02 17.54
N ILE A 231 28.88 -12.00 16.64
CA ILE A 231 27.97 -11.89 15.51
C ILE A 231 26.50 -11.83 16.00
N ASP A 232 26.17 -12.53 17.08
CA ASP A 232 24.82 -12.56 17.62
C ASP A 232 24.43 -11.17 18.15
N SER A 233 25.38 -10.44 18.71
CA SER A 233 25.19 -9.05 19.11
C SER A 233 24.94 -8.12 17.91
N ILE A 234 25.68 -8.29 16.81
CA ILE A 234 25.47 -7.53 15.56
C ILE A 234 24.07 -7.80 15.01
N GLN A 235 23.70 -9.07 14.92
CA GLN A 235 22.38 -9.51 14.45
C GLN A 235 21.24 -8.92 15.30
N MET A 236 21.33 -9.08 16.62
CA MET A 236 20.31 -8.61 17.53
C MET A 236 20.15 -7.08 17.48
N ASN A 237 21.28 -6.35 17.43
CA ASN A 237 21.25 -4.90 17.32
C ASN A 237 20.62 -4.45 16.01
N TYR A 238 20.93 -5.09 14.88
CA TYR A 238 20.30 -4.77 13.58
C TYR A 238 18.79 -4.99 13.62
N ILE A 239 18.34 -6.15 14.12
CA ILE A 239 16.92 -6.48 14.24
C ILE A 239 16.20 -5.50 15.15
N PHE A 240 16.81 -5.17 16.31
CA PHE A 240 16.23 -4.23 17.27
C PHE A 240 16.11 -2.81 16.70
N VAL A 241 17.16 -2.29 16.07
CA VAL A 241 17.15 -0.95 15.46
C VAL A 241 16.13 -0.89 14.30
N THR A 242 16.09 -1.92 13.47
CA THR A 242 15.14 -2.00 12.35
C THR A 242 13.70 -2.12 12.86
N GLY A 243 13.47 -2.93 13.90
CA GLY A 243 12.19 -3.04 14.57
C GLY A 243 11.74 -1.70 15.19
N LEU A 244 12.65 -0.96 15.81
CA LEU A 244 12.34 0.37 16.36
C LEU A 244 11.99 1.37 15.24
N LYS A 245 12.68 1.33 14.09
CA LYS A 245 12.32 2.13 12.90
C LYS A 245 10.92 1.78 12.40
N MET A 246 10.56 0.48 12.35
CA MET A 246 9.22 0.04 11.96
C MET A 246 8.15 0.58 12.91
N ILE A 247 8.37 0.52 14.23
CA ILE A 247 7.46 1.09 15.23
C ILE A 247 7.31 2.60 15.00
N GLY A 248 8.40 3.33 14.80
CA GLY A 248 8.36 4.78 14.53
C GLY A 248 7.53 5.12 13.30
N ILE A 249 7.74 4.41 12.18
CA ILE A 249 6.99 4.59 10.94
C ILE A 249 5.51 4.24 11.13
N THR A 250 5.21 3.17 11.88
CA THR A 250 3.83 2.78 12.18
C THR A 250 3.12 3.85 13.01
N ILE A 251 3.79 4.44 14.01
CA ILE A 251 3.24 5.54 14.80
C ILE A 251 2.92 6.74 13.90
N ILE A 252 3.80 7.10 12.97
CA ILE A 252 3.56 8.18 12.00
C ILE A 252 2.32 7.86 11.14
N SER A 253 2.21 6.63 10.62
CA SER A 253 1.03 6.19 9.84
C SER A 253 -0.26 6.31 10.64
N VAL A 254 -0.26 5.86 11.90
CA VAL A 254 -1.41 5.95 12.81
C VAL A 254 -1.81 7.41 13.08
N ILE A 255 -0.85 8.29 13.35
CA ILE A 255 -1.11 9.72 13.54
C ILE A 255 -1.73 10.32 12.28
N CYS A 256 -1.18 10.01 11.09
CA CYS A 256 -1.75 10.45 9.81
C CYS A 256 -3.18 9.95 9.64
N SER A 257 -3.45 8.68 9.89
CA SER A 257 -4.78 8.06 9.75
C SER A 257 -5.81 8.69 10.68
N ILE A 258 -5.46 8.92 11.95
CA ILE A 258 -6.32 9.59 12.94
C ILE A 258 -6.60 11.03 12.49
N THR A 259 -5.58 11.77 12.08
CA THR A 259 -5.70 13.16 11.65
C THR A 259 -6.57 13.28 10.39
N VAL A 260 -6.37 12.39 9.41
CA VAL A 260 -7.22 12.30 8.20
C VAL A 260 -8.67 12.01 8.61
N GLY A 261 -8.88 11.04 9.51
CA GLY A 261 -10.21 10.69 10.01
C GLY A 261 -10.92 11.88 10.67
N PHE A 262 -10.21 12.62 11.51
CA PHE A 262 -10.71 13.82 12.19
C PHE A 262 -11.06 14.94 11.20
N ILE A 263 -10.15 15.27 10.28
CA ILE A 263 -10.38 16.32 9.28
C ILE A 263 -11.53 15.94 8.34
N ALA A 264 -11.56 14.69 7.85
CA ALA A 264 -12.63 14.20 6.98
C ALA A 264 -14.01 14.24 7.66
N ALA A 265 -14.10 13.82 8.92
CA ALA A 265 -15.33 13.92 9.71
C ALA A 265 -15.77 15.38 9.90
N ARG A 266 -14.85 16.29 10.18
CA ARG A 266 -15.13 17.73 10.33
C ARG A 266 -15.62 18.36 9.02
N VAL A 267 -14.97 18.04 7.91
CA VAL A 267 -15.39 18.52 6.56
C VAL A 267 -16.79 18.02 6.24
N ALA A 268 -17.04 16.72 6.43
CA ALA A 268 -18.35 16.12 6.17
C ALA A 268 -19.46 16.68 7.08
N ALA A 269 -19.17 16.88 8.36
CA ALA A 269 -20.11 17.47 9.32
C ALA A 269 -20.43 18.93 8.96
N THR A 270 -19.42 19.70 8.56
CA THR A 270 -19.59 21.10 8.11
C THR A 270 -20.42 21.16 6.84
N LEU A 271 -20.17 20.26 5.87
CA LEU A 271 -20.99 20.14 4.67
C LEU A 271 -22.46 19.83 5.03
N GLY A 272 -22.70 18.86 5.91
CA GLY A 272 -24.04 18.50 6.38
C GLY A 272 -24.74 19.67 7.10
N LYS A 273 -24.02 20.40 7.96
CA LYS A 273 -24.54 21.63 8.60
C LYS A 273 -24.96 22.67 7.57
N ASN A 274 -24.10 22.96 6.59
CA ASN A 274 -24.35 23.96 5.58
C ASN A 274 -25.54 23.57 4.67
N LEU A 275 -25.60 22.31 4.23
CA LEU A 275 -26.71 21.81 3.42
C LEU A 275 -28.03 21.90 4.19
N ARG A 276 -28.08 21.53 5.48
CA ARG A 276 -29.29 21.68 6.32
C ARG A 276 -29.73 23.14 6.43
N ALA A 277 -28.80 24.03 6.72
CA ALA A 277 -29.11 25.46 6.83
C ALA A 277 -29.62 26.03 5.51
N MET A 278 -29.01 25.71 4.37
CA MET A 278 -29.43 26.16 3.04
C MET A 278 -30.79 25.59 2.66
N THR A 279 -31.02 24.28 2.85
CA THR A 279 -32.29 23.62 2.56
C THR A 279 -33.41 24.23 3.42
N PHE A 280 -33.19 24.39 4.73
CA PHE A 280 -34.15 24.99 5.65
C PHE A 280 -34.48 26.42 5.25
N LYS A 281 -33.47 27.28 5.00
CA LYS A 281 -33.68 28.64 4.55
C LYS A 281 -34.48 28.70 3.25
N LYS A 282 -34.22 27.79 2.31
CA LYS A 282 -34.92 27.71 1.04
C LYS A 282 -36.41 27.31 1.23
N VAL A 283 -36.63 26.26 2.05
CA VAL A 283 -37.99 25.77 2.35
C VAL A 283 -38.83 26.80 3.09
N MET A 284 -38.23 27.61 4.00
CA MET A 284 -38.94 28.70 4.68
C MET A 284 -39.45 29.80 3.73
N ASN A 285 -38.83 29.93 2.55
CA ASN A 285 -39.23 30.87 1.52
C ASN A 285 -40.19 30.26 0.46
N PHE A 286 -40.56 28.97 0.61
CA PHE A 286 -41.49 28.31 -0.29
C PHE A 286 -42.93 28.80 -0.09
N SER A 287 -43.64 28.95 -1.16
CA SER A 287 -45.09 29.17 -1.15
C SER A 287 -45.84 27.83 -0.99
N LYS A 288 -47.14 27.89 -0.85
CA LYS A 288 -48.00 26.70 -0.79
C LYS A 288 -47.85 25.81 -2.02
N LYS A 289 -47.55 26.39 -3.19
CA LYS A 289 -47.34 25.66 -4.44
C LYS A 289 -46.14 24.73 -4.34
N GLU A 290 -44.97 25.26 -3.99
CA GLU A 290 -43.71 24.46 -3.87
C GLU A 290 -43.82 23.40 -2.76
N ILE A 291 -44.46 23.74 -1.62
CA ILE A 291 -44.69 22.78 -0.53
C ILE A 291 -45.58 21.62 -0.99
N SER A 292 -46.60 21.88 -1.82
CA SER A 292 -47.47 20.85 -2.38
C SER A 292 -46.74 19.96 -3.40
N GLU A 293 -45.90 20.55 -4.25
CA GLU A 293 -45.10 19.84 -5.25
C GLU A 293 -44.13 18.84 -4.60
N PHE A 294 -43.42 19.23 -3.54
CA PHE A 294 -42.45 18.36 -2.87
C PHE A 294 -43.04 17.42 -1.83
N SER A 295 -44.21 17.67 -1.30
CA SER A 295 -44.83 17.11 -0.09
C SER A 295 -44.00 17.32 1.20
N THR A 296 -44.68 17.48 2.33
CA THR A 296 -44.05 17.70 3.64
C THR A 296 -43.15 16.54 4.05
N ALA A 297 -43.59 15.29 3.83
CA ALA A 297 -42.81 14.09 4.16
C ALA A 297 -41.51 14.01 3.34
N SER A 298 -41.53 14.38 2.06
CA SER A 298 -40.36 14.42 1.21
C SER A 298 -39.38 15.50 1.66
N LEU A 299 -39.83 16.70 2.00
CA LEU A 299 -38.98 17.79 2.49
C LEU A 299 -38.28 17.44 3.82
N ILE A 300 -38.96 16.74 4.73
CA ILE A 300 -38.38 16.23 5.96
C ILE A 300 -37.27 15.23 5.64
N THR A 301 -37.53 14.25 4.77
CA THR A 301 -36.53 13.24 4.38
C THR A 301 -35.31 13.87 3.71
N ARG A 302 -35.51 14.84 2.82
CA ARG A 302 -34.43 15.59 2.13
C ARG A 302 -33.58 16.41 3.11
N SER A 303 -34.19 16.98 4.15
CA SER A 303 -33.51 17.79 5.16
C SER A 303 -32.76 16.95 6.21
N THR A 304 -33.10 15.68 6.35
CA THR A 304 -32.51 14.76 7.37
C THR A 304 -31.72 13.64 6.74
N ASN A 305 -32.39 12.59 6.28
CA ASN A 305 -31.75 11.34 5.81
C ASN A 305 -30.89 11.54 4.57
N ASP A 306 -31.35 12.32 3.58
CA ASP A 306 -30.58 12.54 2.36
C ASP A 306 -29.27 13.29 2.65
N ILE A 307 -29.29 14.29 3.53
CA ILE A 307 -28.07 15.01 3.96
C ILE A 307 -27.15 14.08 4.74
N GLN A 308 -27.68 13.20 5.60
CA GLN A 308 -26.89 12.23 6.35
C GLN A 308 -26.20 11.22 5.42
N GLN A 309 -26.88 10.75 4.37
CA GLN A 309 -26.24 9.86 3.36
C GLN A 309 -25.11 10.56 2.62
N ILE A 310 -25.28 11.84 2.25
CA ILE A 310 -24.20 12.63 1.64
C ILE A 310 -23.04 12.79 2.61
N GLN A 311 -23.31 13.07 3.88
CA GLN A 311 -22.27 13.22 4.91
C GLN A 311 -21.45 11.93 5.10
N GLN A 312 -22.13 10.77 5.21
CA GLN A 312 -21.45 9.46 5.33
C GLN A 312 -20.60 9.15 4.09
N MET A 313 -21.16 9.37 2.90
CA MET A 313 -20.43 9.14 1.65
C MET A 313 -19.20 10.06 1.55
N MET A 314 -19.30 11.30 2.02
CA MET A 314 -18.19 12.25 2.01
C MET A 314 -17.02 11.78 2.89
N VAL A 315 -17.30 11.26 4.08
CA VAL A 315 -16.27 10.66 4.95
C VAL A 315 -15.57 9.50 4.26
N MET A 316 -16.35 8.59 3.65
CA MET A 316 -15.78 7.43 2.94
C MET A 316 -14.95 7.85 1.74
N MET A 317 -15.43 8.83 0.96
CA MET A 317 -14.73 9.35 -0.21
C MET A 317 -13.38 9.97 0.18
N LEU A 318 -13.35 10.82 1.21
CA LEU A 318 -12.14 11.50 1.67
C LEU A 318 -11.12 10.54 2.29
N ARG A 319 -11.56 9.42 2.91
CA ARG A 319 -10.66 8.45 3.56
C ARG A 319 -10.27 7.28 2.66
N MET A 320 -11.23 6.69 1.93
CA MET A 320 -10.99 5.44 1.19
C MET A 320 -10.71 5.67 -0.29
N VAL A 321 -11.53 6.51 -0.97
CA VAL A 321 -11.39 6.71 -2.42
C VAL A 321 -10.11 7.45 -2.76
N PHE A 322 -9.72 8.43 -1.94
CA PHE A 322 -8.46 9.14 -2.17
C PHE A 322 -7.23 8.36 -1.70
N PHE A 323 -7.35 7.49 -0.68
CA PHE A 323 -6.25 6.66 -0.20
C PHE A 323 -5.89 5.53 -1.18
N ALA A 324 -6.89 4.88 -1.74
CA ALA A 324 -6.70 3.70 -2.58
C ALA A 324 -5.78 3.92 -3.81
N PRO A 325 -5.85 5.04 -4.57
CA PRO A 325 -4.90 5.30 -5.65
C PRO A 325 -3.45 5.43 -5.18
N PHE A 326 -3.21 6.09 -4.02
CA PHE A 326 -1.86 6.19 -3.47
C PHE A 326 -1.29 4.82 -3.11
N MET A 327 -2.11 3.96 -2.50
CA MET A 327 -1.71 2.60 -2.16
C MET A 327 -1.51 1.72 -3.40
N ALA A 328 -2.40 1.80 -4.38
CA ALA A 328 -2.29 1.03 -5.62
C ALA A 328 -1.05 1.42 -6.42
N ILE A 329 -0.88 2.71 -6.71
CA ILE A 329 0.25 3.22 -7.50
C ILE A 329 1.57 2.99 -6.76
N GLY A 330 1.63 3.38 -5.48
CA GLY A 330 2.82 3.20 -4.66
C GLY A 330 3.20 1.73 -4.48
N GLY A 331 2.20 0.85 -4.27
CA GLY A 331 2.39 -0.60 -4.20
C GLY A 331 2.94 -1.19 -5.49
N ILE A 332 2.41 -0.78 -6.65
CA ILE A 332 2.92 -1.19 -7.96
C ILE A 332 4.37 -0.74 -8.13
N ILE A 333 4.71 0.52 -7.84
CA ILE A 333 6.08 1.03 -7.94
C ILE A 333 7.03 0.22 -7.07
N LYS A 334 6.66 -0.05 -5.81
CA LYS A 334 7.47 -0.86 -4.88
C LYS A 334 7.63 -2.30 -5.34
N ALA A 335 6.59 -2.93 -5.84
CA ALA A 335 6.67 -4.30 -6.35
C ALA A 335 7.54 -4.40 -7.61
N LEU A 336 7.40 -3.44 -8.55
CA LEU A 336 8.25 -3.35 -9.74
C LEU A 336 9.74 -3.15 -9.38
N SER A 337 10.03 -2.35 -8.35
CA SER A 337 11.39 -2.13 -7.88
C SER A 337 11.97 -3.34 -7.14
N THR A 338 11.13 -4.23 -6.59
CA THR A 338 11.58 -5.45 -5.92
C THR A 338 11.95 -6.54 -6.92
N ASN A 339 11.05 -6.86 -7.85
CA ASN A 339 11.33 -7.84 -8.91
C ASN A 339 10.41 -7.62 -10.12
N LEU A 340 11.01 -7.21 -11.24
CA LEU A 340 10.28 -6.92 -12.47
C LEU A 340 9.72 -8.20 -13.11
N SER A 341 10.45 -9.33 -13.04
CA SER A 341 10.05 -10.58 -13.70
C SER A 341 8.79 -11.21 -13.11
N MET A 342 8.44 -10.89 -11.85
CA MET A 342 7.27 -11.39 -11.16
C MET A 342 6.05 -10.46 -11.26
N SER A 343 6.21 -9.25 -11.80
CA SER A 343 5.17 -8.20 -11.76
C SER A 343 3.91 -8.54 -12.55
N TRP A 344 3.99 -9.47 -13.53
CA TRP A 344 2.82 -9.99 -14.22
C TRP A 344 1.79 -10.66 -13.30
N ILE A 345 2.24 -11.21 -12.16
CA ILE A 345 1.36 -11.84 -11.16
C ILE A 345 0.43 -10.81 -10.54
N ILE A 346 0.94 -9.58 -10.30
CA ILE A 346 0.12 -8.46 -9.81
C ILE A 346 -0.95 -8.11 -10.84
N GLY A 347 -0.56 -8.02 -12.12
CA GLY A 347 -1.50 -7.78 -13.22
C GLY A 347 -2.60 -8.85 -13.25
N LEU A 348 -2.24 -10.13 -13.12
CA LEU A 348 -3.20 -11.23 -13.03
C LEU A 348 -4.13 -11.06 -11.82
N GLY A 349 -3.59 -10.72 -10.65
CA GLY A 349 -4.37 -10.48 -9.45
C GLY A 349 -5.39 -9.36 -9.61
N VAL A 350 -4.97 -8.22 -10.16
CA VAL A 350 -5.84 -7.08 -10.44
C VAL A 350 -6.95 -7.46 -11.43
N VAL A 351 -6.63 -8.20 -12.50
CA VAL A 351 -7.62 -8.68 -13.49
C VAL A 351 -8.64 -9.61 -12.84
N CYS A 352 -8.20 -10.55 -12.00
CA CYS A 352 -9.10 -11.47 -11.30
C CYS A 352 -10.04 -10.72 -10.35
N VAL A 353 -9.53 -9.76 -9.57
CA VAL A 353 -10.33 -8.93 -8.67
C VAL A 353 -11.33 -8.08 -9.46
N PHE A 354 -10.88 -7.44 -10.53
CA PHE A 354 -11.75 -6.68 -11.41
C PHE A 354 -12.84 -7.54 -12.04
N GLY A 355 -12.51 -8.78 -12.42
CA GLY A 355 -13.46 -9.78 -12.91
C GLY A 355 -14.59 -10.08 -11.91
N ILE A 356 -14.25 -10.32 -10.64
CA ILE A 356 -15.27 -10.51 -9.58
C ILE A 356 -16.14 -9.25 -9.45
N VAL A 357 -15.54 -8.08 -9.40
CA VAL A 357 -16.28 -6.81 -9.29
C VAL A 357 -17.21 -6.63 -10.47
N LEU A 358 -16.76 -6.92 -11.68
CA LEU A 358 -17.57 -6.84 -12.91
C LEU A 358 -18.77 -7.81 -12.84
N VAL A 359 -18.55 -9.06 -12.42
CA VAL A 359 -19.64 -10.04 -12.23
C VAL A 359 -20.65 -9.52 -11.21
N MET A 360 -20.20 -8.95 -10.09
CA MET A 360 -21.09 -8.35 -9.09
C MET A 360 -21.92 -7.21 -9.68
N PHE A 361 -21.32 -6.31 -10.45
CA PHE A 361 -22.02 -5.21 -11.08
C PHE A 361 -23.04 -5.69 -12.13
N THR A 362 -22.70 -6.66 -12.95
CA THR A 362 -23.57 -7.12 -14.05
C THR A 362 -24.69 -8.05 -13.58
N VAL A 363 -24.43 -8.86 -12.55
CA VAL A 363 -25.40 -9.88 -12.07
C VAL A 363 -26.22 -9.39 -10.89
N VAL A 364 -25.60 -8.72 -9.91
CA VAL A 364 -26.25 -8.36 -8.65
C VAL A 364 -26.98 -7.02 -8.73
N MET A 365 -26.39 -6.00 -9.38
CA MET A 365 -27.01 -4.67 -9.46
C MET A 365 -28.40 -4.66 -10.12
N PRO A 366 -28.65 -5.36 -11.23
CA PRO A 366 -30.02 -5.45 -11.79
C PRO A 366 -31.02 -6.08 -10.82
N ARG A 367 -30.57 -7.08 -10.04
CA ARG A 367 -31.41 -7.75 -9.03
C ARG A 367 -31.77 -6.84 -7.86
N PHE A 368 -30.90 -5.90 -7.49
CA PHE A 368 -31.23 -4.88 -6.50
C PHE A 368 -32.39 -3.97 -6.94
N LYS A 369 -32.49 -3.61 -8.23
CA LYS A 369 -33.63 -2.86 -8.76
C LYS A 369 -34.93 -3.67 -8.68
N ILE A 370 -34.88 -4.97 -9.04
CA ILE A 370 -36.01 -5.89 -8.92
C ILE A 370 -36.42 -6.03 -7.45
N LEU A 371 -35.45 -6.17 -6.54
CA LEU A 371 -35.69 -6.27 -5.10
C LEU A 371 -36.53 -5.06 -4.61
N GLN A 372 -36.13 -3.85 -5.02
CA GLN A 372 -36.85 -2.63 -4.63
C GLN A 372 -38.30 -2.65 -5.11
N SER A 373 -38.56 -3.02 -6.35
CA SER A 373 -39.95 -3.10 -6.89
C SER A 373 -40.79 -4.18 -6.19
N LEU A 374 -40.17 -5.28 -5.75
CA LEU A 374 -40.84 -6.33 -4.97
C LEU A 374 -41.15 -5.89 -3.54
N VAL A 375 -40.28 -5.09 -2.92
CA VAL A 375 -40.55 -4.44 -1.62
C VAL A 375 -41.74 -3.48 -1.75
N ASP A 376 -41.79 -2.66 -2.81
CA ASP A 376 -42.87 -1.73 -3.04
C ASP A 376 -44.20 -2.48 -3.26
N ARG A 377 -44.18 -3.60 -4.03
CA ARG A 377 -45.35 -4.47 -4.21
C ARG A 377 -45.82 -5.09 -2.88
N LEU A 378 -44.89 -5.60 -2.05
CA LEU A 378 -45.25 -6.15 -0.74
C LEU A 378 -45.88 -5.07 0.17
N ASN A 379 -45.28 -3.87 0.19
CA ASN A 379 -45.82 -2.74 0.95
C ASN A 379 -47.21 -2.31 0.45
N LEU A 380 -47.44 -2.35 -0.86
CA LEU A 380 -48.77 -2.05 -1.44
C LEU A 380 -49.82 -3.07 -0.96
N VAL A 381 -49.54 -4.37 -1.12
CA VAL A 381 -50.44 -5.45 -0.66
C VAL A 381 -50.70 -5.32 0.85
N THR A 382 -49.66 -5.09 1.65
CA THR A 382 -49.80 -4.91 3.11
C THR A 382 -50.68 -3.71 3.44
N ARG A 383 -50.52 -2.58 2.75
CA ARG A 383 -51.31 -1.37 2.95
C ARG A 383 -52.80 -1.60 2.60
N GLU A 384 -53.07 -2.26 1.47
CA GLU A 384 -54.41 -2.60 1.04
C GLU A 384 -55.13 -3.49 2.07
N ILE A 385 -54.44 -4.55 2.56
CA ILE A 385 -54.95 -5.43 3.61
C ILE A 385 -55.25 -4.65 4.89
N LEU A 386 -54.30 -3.84 5.38
CA LEU A 386 -54.51 -3.07 6.62
C LEU A 386 -55.62 -2.05 6.51
N THR A 387 -55.75 -1.37 5.37
CA THR A 387 -56.78 -0.37 5.13
C THR A 387 -58.18 -1.04 4.98
N GLY A 388 -58.21 -2.21 4.31
CA GLY A 388 -59.45 -2.98 4.04
C GLY A 388 -59.80 -4.01 5.11
N LEU A 389 -59.05 -4.09 6.26
CA LEU A 389 -59.19 -5.19 7.22
C LEU A 389 -60.61 -5.44 7.72
N GLY A 390 -61.38 -4.38 7.95
CA GLY A 390 -62.79 -4.49 8.36
C GLY A 390 -63.66 -5.16 7.29
N VAL A 391 -63.46 -4.84 6.03
CA VAL A 391 -64.17 -5.43 4.89
C VAL A 391 -63.75 -6.88 4.67
N ILE A 392 -62.46 -7.17 4.71
CA ILE A 392 -61.91 -8.52 4.57
C ILE A 392 -62.54 -9.48 5.59
N ARG A 393 -62.63 -9.04 6.86
CA ARG A 393 -63.25 -9.82 7.94
C ARG A 393 -64.76 -9.97 7.78
N ALA A 394 -65.45 -8.91 7.34
CA ALA A 394 -66.88 -8.95 7.13
C ALA A 394 -67.31 -9.95 6.04
N PHE A 395 -66.46 -10.16 5.03
CA PHE A 395 -66.66 -11.09 3.92
C PHE A 395 -65.91 -12.41 4.04
N SER A 396 -65.24 -12.68 5.15
CA SER A 396 -64.45 -13.90 5.42
C SER A 396 -63.42 -14.22 4.32
N ASN A 397 -62.72 -13.19 3.82
CA ASN A 397 -61.77 -13.28 2.70
C ASN A 397 -60.32 -13.29 3.16
N GLU A 398 -60.06 -13.58 4.45
CA GLU A 398 -58.72 -13.55 5.06
C GLU A 398 -57.75 -14.46 4.34
N LYS A 399 -58.18 -15.70 4.01
CA LYS A 399 -57.33 -16.68 3.34
C LYS A 399 -56.86 -16.25 1.95
N PHE A 400 -57.74 -15.58 1.19
CA PHE A 400 -57.38 -15.03 -0.12
C PHE A 400 -56.28 -13.95 -0.01
N GLU A 401 -56.42 -13.06 0.96
CA GLU A 401 -55.43 -12.00 1.19
C GLU A 401 -54.12 -12.53 1.79
N GLU A 402 -54.16 -13.57 2.64
CA GLU A 402 -52.96 -14.28 3.12
C GLU A 402 -52.22 -14.93 1.96
N ASP A 403 -52.90 -15.63 1.05
CA ASP A 403 -52.28 -16.24 -0.14
C ASP A 403 -51.68 -15.17 -1.06
N ARG A 404 -52.37 -14.04 -1.24
CA ARG A 404 -51.89 -12.89 -2.03
C ARG A 404 -50.61 -12.30 -1.43
N PHE A 405 -50.57 -12.11 -0.11
CA PHE A 405 -49.38 -11.67 0.61
C PHE A 405 -48.27 -12.68 0.51
N ASP A 406 -48.56 -13.97 0.69
CA ASP A 406 -47.53 -15.06 0.64
C ASP A 406 -46.86 -15.13 -0.74
N VAL A 407 -47.60 -14.96 -1.84
CA VAL A 407 -47.02 -14.88 -3.19
C VAL A 407 -46.02 -13.71 -3.29
N ALA A 408 -46.44 -12.51 -2.85
CA ALA A 408 -45.54 -11.34 -2.89
C ALA A 408 -44.32 -11.50 -2.01
N ASN A 409 -44.47 -12.10 -0.82
CA ASN A 409 -43.42 -12.39 0.11
C ASN A 409 -42.44 -13.45 -0.43
N LYS A 410 -42.91 -14.52 -1.07
CA LYS A 410 -42.12 -15.55 -1.71
C LYS A 410 -41.27 -15.00 -2.87
N ASP A 411 -41.85 -14.14 -3.71
CA ASP A 411 -41.16 -13.48 -4.81
C ASP A 411 -40.03 -12.59 -4.28
N LEU A 412 -40.29 -11.78 -3.26
CA LEU A 412 -39.29 -10.97 -2.58
C LEU A 412 -38.16 -11.84 -1.97
N THR A 413 -38.57 -12.92 -1.26
CA THR A 413 -37.61 -13.84 -0.61
C THR A 413 -36.69 -14.51 -1.60
N LYS A 414 -37.17 -14.97 -2.76
CA LYS A 414 -36.35 -15.61 -3.81
C LYS A 414 -35.25 -14.65 -4.31
N VAL A 415 -35.62 -13.42 -4.63
CA VAL A 415 -34.65 -12.43 -5.14
C VAL A 415 -33.69 -12.01 -4.04
N ASN A 416 -34.17 -11.81 -2.82
CA ASN A 416 -33.34 -11.44 -1.68
C ASN A 416 -32.33 -12.55 -1.34
N MET A 417 -32.77 -13.81 -1.32
CA MET A 417 -31.86 -14.96 -1.12
C MET A 417 -30.77 -15.05 -2.20
N PHE A 418 -31.13 -14.81 -3.47
CA PHE A 418 -30.14 -14.80 -4.55
C PHE A 418 -29.10 -13.69 -4.34
N VAL A 419 -29.56 -12.46 -4.07
CA VAL A 419 -28.65 -11.32 -3.81
C VAL A 419 -27.75 -11.61 -2.61
N ASN A 420 -28.31 -12.07 -1.50
CA ASN A 420 -27.54 -12.37 -0.29
C ASN A 420 -26.53 -13.51 -0.48
N ARG A 421 -26.89 -14.56 -1.21
CA ARG A 421 -25.96 -15.65 -1.56
C ARG A 421 -24.78 -15.15 -2.38
N MET A 422 -25.05 -14.34 -3.41
CA MET A 422 -23.98 -13.74 -4.22
C MET A 422 -23.08 -12.80 -3.40
N MET A 423 -23.65 -11.97 -2.55
CA MET A 423 -22.88 -11.09 -1.66
C MET A 423 -22.05 -11.87 -0.64
N SER A 424 -22.60 -12.96 -0.08
CA SER A 424 -21.88 -13.82 0.87
C SER A 424 -20.74 -14.58 0.21
N CYS A 425 -20.85 -14.98 -1.07
CA CYS A 425 -19.78 -15.63 -1.83
C CYS A 425 -18.63 -14.68 -2.16
N MET A 426 -18.82 -13.36 -2.12
CA MET A 426 -17.80 -12.39 -2.54
C MET A 426 -16.54 -12.47 -1.68
N MET A 427 -16.67 -12.44 -0.35
CA MET A 427 -15.49 -12.49 0.54
C MET A 427 -14.71 -13.81 0.43
N PRO A 428 -15.33 -15.01 0.46
CA PRO A 428 -14.62 -16.27 0.21
C PRO A 428 -13.94 -16.33 -1.17
N ALA A 429 -14.59 -15.83 -2.22
CA ALA A 429 -14.00 -15.79 -3.56
C ALA A 429 -12.76 -14.89 -3.62
N MET A 430 -12.82 -13.72 -2.97
CA MET A 430 -11.67 -12.82 -2.85
C MET A 430 -10.53 -13.45 -2.05
N MET A 431 -10.83 -14.10 -0.91
CA MET A 431 -9.83 -14.85 -0.14
C MET A 431 -9.18 -15.97 -0.96
N LEU A 432 -9.97 -16.69 -1.76
CA LEU A 432 -9.45 -17.72 -2.65
C LEU A 432 -8.46 -17.14 -3.66
N ILE A 433 -8.82 -16.04 -4.34
CA ILE A 433 -7.92 -15.36 -5.28
C ILE A 433 -6.63 -14.91 -4.58
N MET A 434 -6.73 -14.25 -3.41
CA MET A 434 -5.56 -13.79 -2.67
C MET A 434 -4.63 -14.94 -2.29
N ASN A 435 -5.18 -16.06 -1.82
CA ASN A 435 -4.39 -17.24 -1.47
C ASN A 435 -3.76 -17.90 -2.71
N LEU A 436 -4.49 -18.00 -3.83
CA LEU A 436 -3.95 -18.54 -5.08
C LEU A 436 -2.83 -17.66 -5.63
N ILE A 437 -2.97 -16.35 -5.57
CA ILE A 437 -1.92 -15.39 -5.96
C ILE A 437 -0.70 -15.56 -5.04
N SER A 438 -0.90 -15.70 -3.73
CA SER A 438 0.20 -15.91 -2.78
C SER A 438 0.94 -17.22 -3.06
N ILE A 439 0.23 -18.31 -3.35
CA ILE A 439 0.84 -19.60 -3.75
C ILE A 439 1.64 -19.44 -5.05
N LEU A 440 1.09 -18.71 -6.03
CA LEU A 440 1.77 -18.45 -7.30
C LEU A 440 3.05 -17.62 -7.10
N ILE A 441 2.99 -16.60 -6.23
CA ILE A 441 4.18 -15.80 -5.86
C ILE A 441 5.23 -16.68 -5.21
N VAL A 442 4.84 -17.56 -4.27
CA VAL A 442 5.78 -18.47 -3.62
C VAL A 442 6.39 -19.45 -4.62
N TRP A 443 5.59 -19.99 -5.54
CA TRP A 443 6.10 -20.94 -6.55
C TRP A 443 7.11 -20.29 -7.50
N VAL A 444 6.74 -19.13 -8.09
CA VAL A 444 7.63 -18.41 -9.01
C VAL A 444 8.80 -17.79 -8.26
N GLY A 445 8.55 -17.27 -7.06
CA GLY A 445 9.58 -16.69 -6.18
C GLY A 445 10.63 -17.72 -5.74
N ALA A 446 10.22 -18.93 -5.39
CA ALA A 446 11.16 -19.99 -5.03
C ALA A 446 12.13 -20.31 -6.17
N LYS A 447 11.64 -20.36 -7.43
CA LYS A 447 12.54 -20.52 -8.60
C LYS A 447 13.49 -19.34 -8.77
N ASN A 448 13.02 -18.11 -8.54
CA ASN A 448 13.89 -16.93 -8.62
C ASN A 448 14.92 -16.90 -7.48
N ILE A 449 14.59 -17.41 -6.31
CA ILE A 449 15.50 -17.54 -5.18
C ILE A 449 16.57 -18.59 -5.49
N ASP A 450 16.19 -19.74 -6.03
CA ASP A 450 17.11 -20.80 -6.44
C ASP A 450 18.09 -20.34 -7.52
N LEU A 451 17.61 -19.51 -8.46
CA LEU A 451 18.45 -18.85 -9.47
C LEU A 451 19.28 -17.67 -8.93
N GLY A 452 19.16 -17.31 -7.65
CA GLY A 452 19.88 -16.19 -7.05
C GLY A 452 19.39 -14.78 -7.45
N ASN A 453 18.25 -14.67 -8.14
CA ASN A 453 17.68 -13.40 -8.61
C ASN A 453 16.84 -12.66 -7.55
N MET A 454 16.55 -13.29 -6.41
CA MET A 454 15.69 -12.77 -5.35
C MET A 454 16.07 -13.37 -4.00
N GLN A 455 15.84 -12.63 -2.93
CA GLN A 455 15.97 -13.13 -1.56
C GLN A 455 14.59 -13.49 -0.97
N VAL A 456 14.58 -14.31 0.11
CA VAL A 456 13.33 -14.76 0.74
C VAL A 456 12.52 -13.59 1.30
N GLY A 457 13.18 -12.61 1.92
CA GLY A 457 12.51 -11.42 2.44
C GLY A 457 11.86 -10.58 1.33
N ASP A 458 12.46 -10.50 0.14
CA ASP A 458 11.91 -9.79 -1.01
C ASP A 458 10.62 -10.46 -1.51
N MET A 459 10.59 -11.81 -1.52
CA MET A 459 9.38 -12.57 -1.83
C MET A 459 8.27 -12.27 -0.81
N MET A 460 8.60 -12.19 0.48
CA MET A 460 7.63 -11.84 1.53
C MET A 460 7.11 -10.41 1.36
N ALA A 461 7.97 -9.45 1.05
CA ALA A 461 7.56 -8.08 0.75
C ALA A 461 6.68 -8.01 -0.50
N PHE A 462 7.00 -8.76 -1.55
CA PHE A 462 6.21 -8.83 -2.78
C PHE A 462 4.79 -9.36 -2.54
N ILE A 463 4.62 -10.38 -1.69
CA ILE A 463 3.31 -10.86 -1.25
C ILE A 463 2.53 -9.72 -0.56
N GLN A 464 3.17 -9.00 0.36
CA GLN A 464 2.51 -7.92 1.10
C GLN A 464 2.11 -6.76 0.17
N TYR A 465 2.97 -6.34 -0.78
CA TYR A 465 2.61 -5.33 -1.78
C TYR A 465 1.42 -5.78 -2.63
N THR A 466 1.43 -7.02 -3.09
CA THR A 466 0.32 -7.57 -3.89
C THR A 466 -0.99 -7.55 -3.11
N MET A 467 -0.96 -7.93 -1.83
CA MET A 467 -2.11 -7.85 -0.92
C MET A 467 -2.64 -6.42 -0.76
N GLN A 468 -1.74 -5.44 -0.56
CA GLN A 468 -2.11 -4.03 -0.42
C GLN A 468 -2.72 -3.46 -1.70
N ILE A 469 -2.18 -3.82 -2.87
CA ILE A 469 -2.73 -3.43 -4.18
C ILE A 469 -4.14 -3.99 -4.35
N VAL A 470 -4.34 -5.29 -4.11
CA VAL A 470 -5.66 -5.94 -4.20
C VAL A 470 -6.67 -5.30 -3.24
N MET A 471 -6.27 -5.04 -2.00
CA MET A 471 -7.13 -4.36 -1.00
C MET A 471 -7.51 -2.94 -1.43
N SER A 472 -6.62 -2.21 -2.12
CA SER A 472 -6.92 -0.88 -2.65
C SER A 472 -8.03 -0.92 -3.70
N PHE A 473 -8.02 -1.89 -4.60
CA PHE A 473 -9.10 -2.10 -5.58
C PHE A 473 -10.42 -2.49 -4.90
N LEU A 474 -10.36 -3.31 -3.85
CA LEU A 474 -11.55 -3.64 -3.05
C LEU A 474 -12.17 -2.42 -2.38
N MET A 475 -11.36 -1.53 -1.80
CA MET A 475 -11.85 -0.28 -1.20
C MET A 475 -12.60 0.59 -2.21
N ILE A 476 -12.07 0.76 -3.41
CA ILE A 476 -12.73 1.50 -4.49
C ILE A 476 -14.06 0.84 -4.86
N SER A 477 -14.06 -0.49 -5.02
CA SER A 477 -15.26 -1.26 -5.38
C SER A 477 -16.36 -1.13 -4.35
N MET A 478 -16.03 -1.20 -3.07
CA MET A 478 -16.99 -1.08 -1.96
C MET A 478 -17.67 0.30 -1.95
N VAL A 479 -16.92 1.37 -2.17
CA VAL A 479 -17.45 2.73 -2.23
C VAL A 479 -18.30 2.93 -3.48
N SER A 480 -17.94 2.30 -4.60
CA SER A 480 -18.69 2.38 -5.86
C SER A 480 -20.13 1.86 -5.75
N VAL A 481 -20.38 0.88 -4.87
CA VAL A 481 -21.74 0.37 -4.58
C VAL A 481 -22.60 1.39 -3.81
N MET A 482 -21.98 2.19 -2.94
CA MET A 482 -22.70 3.20 -2.15
C MET A 482 -22.90 4.54 -2.88
N MET A 483 -22.08 4.82 -3.88
CA MET A 483 -22.07 6.08 -4.64
C MET A 483 -23.40 6.44 -5.30
N PRO A 484 -24.15 5.51 -5.93
CA PRO A 484 -25.44 5.81 -6.55
C PRO A 484 -26.47 6.33 -5.55
N ARG A 485 -26.54 5.78 -4.33
CA ARG A 485 -27.48 6.23 -3.29
C ARG A 485 -27.21 7.68 -2.89
N ALA A 486 -25.95 8.01 -2.61
CA ALA A 486 -25.57 9.38 -2.28
C ALA A 486 -25.78 10.35 -3.46
N ALA A 487 -25.64 9.88 -4.71
CA ALA A 487 -25.89 10.67 -5.90
C ALA A 487 -27.40 11.02 -6.04
N VAL A 488 -28.29 10.07 -5.76
CA VAL A 488 -29.74 10.31 -5.73
C VAL A 488 -30.09 11.34 -4.64
N SER A 489 -29.60 11.15 -3.41
CA SER A 489 -29.81 12.10 -2.31
C SER A 489 -29.28 13.49 -2.65
N ALA A 490 -28.12 13.58 -3.30
CA ALA A 490 -27.55 14.84 -3.76
C ALA A 490 -28.43 15.54 -4.81
N ASN A 491 -28.98 14.80 -5.77
CA ASN A 491 -29.90 15.36 -6.77
C ASN A 491 -31.18 15.87 -6.14
N ARG A 492 -31.75 15.12 -5.18
CA ARG A 492 -32.98 15.53 -4.47
C ARG A 492 -32.79 16.79 -3.65
N ILE A 493 -31.64 16.99 -3.06
CA ILE A 493 -31.30 18.22 -2.33
C ILE A 493 -31.06 19.38 -3.32
N ASP A 494 -30.30 19.12 -4.39
CA ASP A 494 -30.06 20.12 -5.42
C ASP A 494 -31.37 20.63 -6.06
N GLU A 495 -32.31 19.74 -6.27
CA GLU A 495 -33.66 20.08 -6.76
C GLU A 495 -34.34 21.09 -5.82
N VAL A 496 -34.36 20.87 -4.51
CA VAL A 496 -34.93 21.84 -3.54
C VAL A 496 -34.17 23.17 -3.59
N LEU A 497 -32.84 23.14 -3.64
CA LEU A 497 -32.03 24.35 -3.60
C LEU A 497 -32.10 25.18 -4.88
N THR A 498 -32.37 24.54 -6.03
CA THR A 498 -32.44 25.20 -7.35
C THR A 498 -33.88 25.55 -7.77
N THR A 499 -34.91 25.08 -7.06
CA THR A 499 -36.32 25.41 -7.35
C THR A 499 -36.54 26.90 -7.30
N ASP A 500 -37.13 27.46 -8.32
CA ASP A 500 -37.55 28.87 -8.34
C ASP A 500 -38.71 29.10 -7.36
N ILE A 501 -38.61 30.17 -6.59
CA ILE A 501 -39.64 30.58 -5.63
C ILE A 501 -40.66 31.41 -6.39
N SER A 502 -41.97 31.00 -6.31
CA SER A 502 -43.03 31.69 -7.03
C SER A 502 -43.31 33.09 -6.49
N ILE A 503 -43.14 33.29 -5.19
CA ILE A 503 -43.32 34.60 -4.54
C ILE A 503 -41.92 35.20 -4.32
N LYS A 504 -41.55 36.18 -5.15
CA LYS A 504 -40.27 36.90 -5.06
C LYS A 504 -40.49 38.23 -4.34
N GLU A 505 -39.49 38.59 -3.52
CA GLU A 505 -39.43 39.97 -2.98
C GLU A 505 -39.26 40.98 -4.12
N VAL A 506 -39.92 42.10 -4.02
CA VAL A 506 -39.75 43.21 -4.99
C VAL A 506 -38.42 43.94 -4.77
N ASP A 507 -37.78 44.35 -5.86
CA ASP A 507 -36.47 45.02 -5.80
C ASP A 507 -36.51 46.41 -5.11
N LYS A 508 -37.71 47.00 -5.06
CA LYS A 508 -37.96 48.26 -4.33
C LYS A 508 -39.08 48.04 -3.29
N VAL A 509 -38.67 48.06 -2.03
CA VAL A 509 -39.61 48.07 -0.91
C VAL A 509 -40.13 49.50 -0.73
N GLU A 510 -41.47 49.67 -0.80
CA GLU A 510 -42.08 50.94 -0.38
C GLU A 510 -42.18 50.94 1.15
N GLU A 511 -41.73 52.04 1.78
CA GLU A 511 -41.90 52.23 3.22
C GLU A 511 -43.36 52.46 3.58
N PHE A 512 -43.82 51.87 4.69
CA PHE A 512 -45.17 52.12 5.21
C PHE A 512 -45.35 53.58 5.58
N ASN A 513 -46.39 54.19 5.07
CA ASN A 513 -46.79 55.54 5.47
C ASN A 513 -47.34 55.49 6.90
N ASP A 514 -46.63 56.14 7.83
CA ASP A 514 -46.99 56.14 9.26
C ASP A 514 -48.40 56.69 9.56
N ASN A 515 -48.93 57.51 8.70
CA ASN A 515 -50.29 58.05 8.83
C ASN A 515 -51.39 57.07 8.46
N LYS A 516 -51.05 55.90 7.88
CA LYS A 516 -52.03 54.87 7.43
C LYS A 516 -51.78 53.54 8.10
N LYS A 517 -51.19 53.51 9.28
CA LYS A 517 -50.94 52.24 10.02
C LYS A 517 -52.24 51.49 10.26
N GLY A 518 -52.25 50.20 9.87
CA GLY A 518 -53.38 49.28 10.04
C GLY A 518 -54.53 49.46 9.01
N LEU A 519 -54.40 50.35 8.03
CA LEU A 519 -55.38 50.47 6.92
C LEU A 519 -55.07 49.39 5.87
N VAL A 520 -56.05 48.48 5.62
CA VAL A 520 -56.00 47.47 4.56
C VAL A 520 -57.08 47.77 3.55
N GLU A 521 -56.71 47.96 2.31
CA GLU A 521 -57.64 48.32 1.22
C GLU A 521 -57.50 47.32 0.07
N PHE A 522 -58.59 46.60 -0.24
CA PHE A 522 -58.68 45.74 -1.41
C PHE A 522 -59.44 46.51 -2.48
N LYS A 523 -58.93 46.57 -3.70
CA LYS A 523 -59.57 47.25 -4.86
C LYS A 523 -59.61 46.31 -6.04
N ASN A 524 -60.78 45.80 -6.39
CA ASN A 524 -61.01 44.88 -7.53
C ASN A 524 -60.04 43.71 -7.56
N VAL A 525 -59.78 43.07 -6.37
CA VAL A 525 -58.88 41.96 -6.24
C VAL A 525 -59.56 40.67 -6.68
N SER A 526 -58.98 40.03 -7.71
CA SER A 526 -59.34 38.68 -8.13
C SER A 526 -58.25 37.74 -7.81
N PHE A 527 -58.53 36.50 -7.37
CA PHE A 527 -57.55 35.48 -7.04
C PHE A 527 -57.89 34.13 -7.67
N GLN A 528 -56.85 33.48 -8.21
CA GLN A 528 -56.92 32.14 -8.79
C GLN A 528 -55.75 31.32 -8.28
N TYR A 529 -55.97 30.07 -7.85
CA TYR A 529 -54.85 29.16 -7.58
C TYR A 529 -54.17 28.76 -8.88
N PRO A 530 -52.83 28.55 -8.88
CA PRO A 530 -52.06 28.27 -10.11
C PRO A 530 -52.57 27.07 -10.91
N ASP A 531 -53.18 26.08 -10.26
CA ASP A 531 -53.63 24.82 -10.86
C ASP A 531 -55.19 24.76 -10.95
N ALA A 532 -55.91 25.87 -10.75
CA ALA A 532 -57.33 25.92 -10.86
C ALA A 532 -57.75 26.49 -12.21
N ASP A 533 -58.79 25.92 -12.82
CA ASP A 533 -59.31 26.38 -14.10
C ASP A 533 -60.13 27.69 -13.96
N GLU A 534 -60.63 28.00 -12.75
CA GLU A 534 -61.44 29.18 -12.47
C GLU A 534 -60.90 30.02 -11.32
N LYS A 535 -61.19 31.31 -11.35
CA LYS A 535 -60.89 32.20 -10.23
C LYS A 535 -61.78 31.87 -9.06
N ILE A 536 -61.26 31.88 -7.83
CA ILE A 536 -62.01 31.64 -6.60
C ILE A 536 -62.57 32.97 -6.03
N LEU A 537 -61.84 34.07 -6.22
CA LEU A 537 -62.25 35.40 -5.84
C LEU A 537 -62.38 36.28 -7.09
N HIS A 538 -63.49 37.00 -7.21
CA HIS A 538 -63.77 37.89 -8.33
C HIS A 538 -63.99 39.30 -7.80
N ASP A 539 -63.24 40.27 -8.25
CA ASP A 539 -63.46 41.72 -8.09
C ASP A 539 -63.77 42.16 -6.65
N ILE A 540 -63.13 41.58 -5.66
CA ILE A 540 -63.34 41.86 -4.24
C ILE A 540 -62.82 43.27 -3.92
N SER A 541 -63.68 44.11 -3.38
CA SER A 541 -63.31 45.46 -2.94
C SER A 541 -63.84 45.73 -1.54
N PHE A 542 -62.94 46.03 -0.61
CA PHE A 542 -63.30 46.48 0.75
C PHE A 542 -62.11 47.26 1.38
N THR A 543 -62.48 48.06 2.41
CA THR A 543 -61.51 48.81 3.20
C THR A 543 -61.69 48.45 4.67
N ALA A 544 -60.61 47.89 5.30
CA ALA A 544 -60.54 47.67 6.74
C ALA A 544 -59.74 48.80 7.37
N LYS A 545 -60.30 49.49 8.32
CA LYS A 545 -59.66 50.57 9.11
C LYS A 545 -59.14 49.98 10.42
N PRO A 546 -58.11 50.63 11.03
CA PRO A 546 -57.56 50.23 12.33
C PRO A 546 -58.64 50.19 13.40
#